data_6be294eb583f7887d2c79141f3a59a88
#
_entry.id   6be294eb583f7887d2c79141f3a59a88
#
_cell.length_a   1.000
_cell.length_b   1.000
_cell.length_c   1.000
_cell.angle_alpha   90.00
_cell.angle_beta   90.00
_cell.angle_gamma   90.00
#
_symmetry.space_group_name_H-M   'P 1'
#
loop_
_entity.id
_entity.type
_entity.pdbx_description
1 polymer ?
#
loop_
_entity_poly.entity_id
_entity_poly.type
_entity_poly.pdbx_seq_one_letter_code
_entity_poly.pdbx_strand_id
1 'polypeptide(L)'
;MVLFSGLFAGVAFAQEGGSSGGVKPTFGLSLGIGVQTFNEPGGSITYQSLSLSPDLAFGKFGIGLAVTLNYRFTGAANSFEVRLADWWPQAPDLVGFQTVAAIYLPKITYLRWGVKGDPLFVKLGSIDDATLGNGFIVGNYANTLFLPGDRHFGLNFDMDGSLFGFPYMGLETMAGNLAQFDVIGGRLYVRPLVGTKIPILKNIEFGGTVAADREPDLYYATTQTAAPVVAVGGDVRLPVISIKNVFSLVTFGDVASTPKGASERAWGGMVGLGGRFFSFLTYGAQLRMLGDDFIPVYFDATYDLLRNAKYDLVRTTGFSDASMGWMASLGTAFFDDKIVFKLSLDAPFAAPITDPADLSAIVKNPHLRGTFTIGEGIIPGLPGISLDASYDKKGITDFTATPPGGLFNPTNAAIQARLNYKSGPAVISFVYKVRHEPTATPDPWVVTSGLESTIQLF
;
A
#
# COMPACT_ATOMS: atom_id res chain seq x y z
N MET A 1 20.01 15.04 -9.64
CA MET A 1 18.86 15.82 -9.14
C MET A 1 17.79 14.80 -8.83
N VAL A 2 17.76 14.30 -7.60
CA VAL A 2 16.81 13.27 -7.17
C VAL A 2 15.48 13.95 -6.94
N LEU A 3 14.51 13.68 -7.79
CA LEU A 3 13.14 14.15 -7.66
C LEU A 3 12.45 13.39 -6.52
N PHE A 4 11.84 14.15 -5.62
CA PHE A 4 10.98 13.66 -4.56
C PHE A 4 9.72 13.03 -5.14
N SER A 5 9.71 11.74 -5.35
CA SER A 5 8.50 10.96 -5.51
C SER A 5 8.58 9.80 -4.50
N GLY A 6 7.74 9.84 -3.50
CA GLY A 6 7.63 8.77 -2.53
C GLY A 6 8.04 9.15 -1.11
N LEU A 7 7.17 9.85 -0.40
CA LEU A 7 7.32 10.06 1.05
C LEU A 7 7.11 8.78 1.87
N PHE A 8 6.74 7.67 1.24
CA PHE A 8 6.51 6.39 1.92
C PHE A 8 6.76 5.21 0.96
N ALA A 9 8.02 4.95 0.59
CA ALA A 9 8.35 3.66 -0.01
C ALA A 9 8.30 2.59 1.09
N GLY A 10 7.42 1.61 0.94
CA GLY A 10 7.45 0.40 1.73
C GLY A 10 8.78 -0.31 1.54
N VAL A 11 9.31 -0.92 2.60
CA VAL A 11 10.56 -1.66 2.55
C VAL A 11 10.36 -2.88 1.65
N ALA A 12 10.68 -2.75 0.37
CA ALA A 12 10.98 -3.89 -0.45
C ALA A 12 12.39 -4.36 -0.05
N PHE A 13 12.53 -5.63 0.32
CA PHE A 13 13.81 -6.24 0.62
C PHE A 13 14.66 -6.32 -0.66
N ALA A 14 15.34 -5.25 -0.98
CA ALA A 14 16.57 -5.23 -1.73
C ALA A 14 17.34 -4.01 -1.22
N GLN A 15 18.46 -4.26 -0.57
CA GLN A 15 19.37 -3.22 -0.08
C GLN A 15 19.82 -2.39 -1.27
N GLU A 16 19.29 -1.17 -1.43
CA GLU A 16 19.71 -0.25 -2.47
C GLU A 16 21.01 0.42 -2.06
N GLY A 17 22.10 -0.24 -2.34
CA GLY A 17 23.42 0.38 -2.37
C GLY A 17 23.59 1.14 -3.68
N GLY A 18 23.39 2.46 -3.65
CA GLY A 18 23.78 3.35 -4.73
C GLY A 18 25.29 3.43 -4.84
N SER A 19 25.93 2.57 -5.63
CA SER A 19 27.31 2.76 -6.06
C SER A 19 27.41 2.42 -7.55
N SER A 20 27.96 3.32 -8.32
CA SER A 20 28.31 3.19 -9.72
C SER A 20 29.54 2.30 -9.92
N GLY A 21 29.52 1.10 -9.39
CA GLY A 21 30.45 0.01 -9.66
C GLY A 21 29.62 -1.18 -10.12
N GLY A 22 30.09 -1.97 -11.09
CA GLY A 22 29.37 -3.04 -11.75
C GLY A 22 28.48 -3.85 -10.79
N VAL A 23 27.17 -3.72 -10.96
CA VAL A 23 26.17 -4.30 -10.06
C VAL A 23 26.22 -5.81 -10.24
N LYS A 24 26.68 -6.51 -9.20
CA LYS A 24 26.64 -7.97 -9.19
C LYS A 24 25.18 -8.41 -9.09
N PRO A 25 24.77 -9.44 -9.85
CA PRO A 25 23.44 -10.02 -9.65
C PRO A 25 23.35 -10.62 -8.24
N THR A 26 22.20 -10.38 -7.58
CA THR A 26 21.88 -11.03 -6.30
C THR A 26 20.80 -12.07 -6.56
N PHE A 27 21.00 -13.27 -6.01
CA PHE A 27 20.01 -14.34 -6.06
C PHE A 27 19.68 -14.78 -4.65
N GLY A 28 18.40 -14.68 -4.30
CA GLY A 28 17.86 -15.17 -3.06
C GLY A 28 16.91 -16.36 -3.30
N LEU A 29 16.90 -17.33 -2.40
CA LEU A 29 15.94 -18.42 -2.39
C LEU A 29 15.33 -18.52 -1.00
N SER A 30 14.01 -18.27 -0.91
CA SER A 30 13.26 -18.42 0.35
C SER A 30 12.46 -19.70 0.35
N LEU A 31 12.53 -20.44 1.46
CA LEU A 31 11.65 -21.56 1.74
C LEU A 31 10.76 -21.16 2.93
N GLY A 32 9.44 -21.14 2.73
CA GLY A 32 8.47 -20.82 3.77
C GLY A 32 7.71 -22.07 4.19
N ILE A 33 7.50 -22.22 5.49
CA ILE A 33 6.61 -23.23 6.07
C ILE A 33 5.62 -22.49 6.98
N GLY A 34 4.33 -22.77 6.82
CA GLY A 34 3.31 -22.06 7.58
C GLY A 34 1.99 -22.83 7.65
N VAL A 35 1.02 -22.18 8.24
CA VAL A 35 -0.36 -22.66 8.33
C VAL A 35 -1.27 -21.54 7.88
N GLN A 36 -2.21 -21.86 6.98
CA GLN A 36 -3.18 -20.90 6.45
C GLN A 36 -4.59 -21.44 6.57
N THR A 37 -5.51 -20.58 6.97
CA THR A 37 -6.93 -20.91 7.05
C THR A 37 -7.67 -20.18 5.92
N PHE A 38 -8.43 -20.93 5.15
CA PHE A 38 -9.24 -20.40 4.04
C PHE A 38 -10.73 -20.60 4.36
N ASN A 39 -11.52 -19.59 4.01
CA ASN A 39 -12.98 -19.69 4.03
C ASN A 39 -13.43 -20.38 2.74
N GLU A 40 -13.89 -21.61 2.83
CA GLU A 40 -14.34 -22.41 1.72
C GLU A 40 -15.87 -22.69 1.82
N PRO A 41 -16.54 -23.08 0.71
CA PRO A 41 -17.92 -23.51 0.78
C PRO A 41 -18.06 -24.68 1.78
N GLY A 42 -18.66 -24.41 2.94
CA GLY A 42 -18.80 -25.41 4.02
C GLY A 42 -18.04 -25.08 5.31
N GLY A 43 -17.28 -23.97 5.35
CA GLY A 43 -16.61 -23.49 6.54
C GLY A 43 -15.13 -23.22 6.35
N SER A 44 -14.48 -22.77 7.43
CA SER A 44 -13.05 -22.47 7.41
C SER A 44 -12.22 -23.75 7.46
N ILE A 45 -11.32 -23.92 6.51
CA ILE A 45 -10.42 -25.07 6.41
C ILE A 45 -8.96 -24.60 6.58
N THR A 46 -8.21 -25.26 7.45
CA THR A 46 -6.81 -24.98 7.71
C THR A 46 -5.92 -25.95 6.94
N TYR A 47 -4.98 -25.37 6.17
CA TYR A 47 -3.96 -26.10 5.41
C TYR A 47 -2.57 -25.79 5.97
N GLN A 48 -1.66 -26.74 5.86
CA GLN A 48 -0.23 -26.50 5.96
C GLN A 48 0.25 -25.88 4.64
N SER A 49 1.19 -24.97 4.69
CA SER A 49 1.74 -24.31 3.51
C SER A 49 3.24 -24.51 3.41
N LEU A 50 3.70 -24.85 2.22
CA LEU A 50 5.10 -24.89 1.83
C LEU A 50 5.30 -23.92 0.66
N SER A 51 6.10 -22.88 0.87
CA SER A 51 6.36 -21.85 -0.13
C SER A 51 7.80 -21.88 -0.61
N LEU A 52 8.01 -21.76 -1.90
CA LEU A 52 9.31 -21.57 -2.52
C LEU A 52 9.31 -20.21 -3.23
N SER A 53 10.24 -19.33 -2.85
CA SER A 53 10.27 -17.96 -3.37
C SER A 53 11.68 -17.56 -3.81
N PRO A 54 12.04 -17.84 -5.07
CA PRO A 54 13.27 -17.31 -5.65
C PRO A 54 13.14 -15.82 -5.93
N ASP A 55 14.20 -15.07 -5.70
CA ASP A 55 14.36 -13.65 -5.97
C ASP A 55 15.66 -13.39 -6.72
N LEU A 56 15.58 -12.61 -7.79
CA LEU A 56 16.73 -12.23 -8.60
C LEU A 56 16.69 -10.72 -8.84
N ALA A 57 17.77 -10.03 -8.50
CA ALA A 57 17.95 -8.63 -8.82
C ALA A 57 19.25 -8.38 -9.59
N PHE A 58 19.18 -7.56 -10.62
CA PHE A 58 20.31 -7.19 -11.48
C PHE A 58 20.17 -5.74 -11.94
N GLY A 59 20.93 -4.85 -11.36
CA GLY A 59 20.85 -3.43 -11.67
C GLY A 59 19.45 -2.86 -11.41
N LYS A 60 18.85 -2.30 -12.46
CA LYS A 60 17.47 -1.78 -12.38
C LYS A 60 16.39 -2.87 -12.47
N PHE A 61 16.74 -4.05 -12.93
CA PHE A 61 15.83 -5.17 -13.10
C PHE A 61 15.73 -6.00 -11.81
N GLY A 62 14.53 -6.45 -11.48
CA GLY A 62 14.31 -7.42 -10.42
C GLY A 62 13.08 -8.27 -10.72
N ILE A 63 13.14 -9.54 -10.32
CA ILE A 63 12.03 -10.50 -10.42
C ILE A 63 11.99 -11.37 -9.17
N GLY A 64 10.82 -11.48 -8.55
CA GLY A 64 10.54 -12.40 -7.47
C GLY A 64 9.39 -13.33 -7.83
N LEU A 65 9.47 -14.57 -7.40
CA LEU A 65 8.39 -15.54 -7.53
C LEU A 65 7.99 -16.03 -6.14
N ALA A 66 6.76 -16.54 -6.01
CA ALA A 66 6.31 -17.27 -4.81
C ALA A 66 5.36 -18.39 -5.24
N VAL A 67 5.83 -19.60 -5.11
CA VAL A 67 5.06 -20.81 -5.42
C VAL A 67 4.73 -21.49 -4.09
N THR A 68 3.45 -21.47 -3.70
CA THR A 68 2.99 -22.03 -2.43
C THR A 68 2.13 -23.26 -2.70
N LEU A 69 2.46 -24.35 -2.03
CA LEU A 69 1.68 -25.58 -1.96
C LEU A 69 0.92 -25.60 -0.64
N ASN A 70 -0.39 -25.45 -0.70
CA ASN A 70 -1.27 -25.64 0.46
C ASN A 70 -1.80 -27.08 0.48
N TYR A 71 -1.57 -27.78 1.60
CA TYR A 71 -1.93 -29.18 1.75
C TYR A 71 -2.41 -29.50 3.16
N ARG A 72 -3.15 -30.59 3.31
CA ARG A 72 -3.58 -31.13 4.62
C ARG A 72 -3.55 -32.65 4.61
N PHE A 73 -3.39 -33.22 5.80
CA PHE A 73 -3.61 -34.65 6.01
C PHE A 73 -5.01 -34.83 6.56
N THR A 74 -5.85 -35.60 5.86
CA THR A 74 -7.19 -35.95 6.32
C THR A 74 -7.14 -37.27 7.08
N GLY A 75 -7.93 -37.37 8.19
CA GLY A 75 -7.85 -38.49 9.13
C GLY A 75 -8.20 -39.87 8.60
N ALA A 76 -8.79 -39.99 7.42
CA ALA A 76 -9.06 -41.26 6.77
C ALA A 76 -7.80 -41.76 6.03
N ALA A 77 -7.04 -42.62 6.63
CA ALA A 77 -5.90 -43.33 6.04
C ALA A 77 -4.72 -42.42 5.62
N ASN A 78 -4.41 -41.33 6.36
CA ASN A 78 -3.33 -40.40 6.02
C ASN A 78 -3.35 -39.88 4.59
N SER A 79 -4.54 -39.63 4.05
CA SER A 79 -4.65 -39.11 2.70
C SER A 79 -4.14 -37.67 2.64
N PHE A 80 -3.16 -37.47 1.75
CA PHE A 80 -2.61 -36.17 1.40
C PHE A 80 -3.55 -35.45 0.43
N GLU A 81 -4.02 -34.28 0.82
CA GLU A 81 -4.91 -33.45 0.00
C GLU A 81 -4.25 -32.10 -0.26
N VAL A 82 -4.19 -31.72 -1.53
CA VAL A 82 -3.70 -30.41 -1.98
C VAL A 82 -4.89 -29.50 -2.28
N ARG A 83 -4.79 -28.23 -1.91
CA ARG A 83 -5.79 -27.22 -2.24
C ARG A 83 -5.76 -26.95 -3.75
N LEU A 84 -6.68 -27.55 -4.48
CA LEU A 84 -6.72 -27.48 -5.96
C LEU A 84 -7.04 -26.06 -6.45
N ALA A 85 -7.77 -25.26 -5.70
CA ALA A 85 -8.11 -23.88 -6.07
C ALA A 85 -6.88 -22.99 -6.31
N ASP A 86 -5.72 -23.32 -5.73
CA ASP A 86 -4.47 -22.59 -5.92
C ASP A 86 -3.81 -22.87 -7.29
N TRP A 87 -4.27 -23.91 -8.00
CA TRP A 87 -3.65 -24.42 -9.21
C TRP A 87 -4.58 -24.53 -10.39
N TRP A 88 -5.89 -24.68 -10.15
CA TRP A 88 -6.84 -24.91 -11.21
C TRP A 88 -8.19 -24.22 -10.91
N PRO A 89 -8.83 -23.62 -11.92
CA PRO A 89 -10.19 -23.07 -11.78
C PRO A 89 -11.16 -24.15 -11.27
N GLN A 90 -11.91 -23.83 -10.23
CA GLN A 90 -12.82 -24.80 -9.60
C GLN A 90 -14.21 -24.84 -10.26
N ALA A 91 -14.60 -23.80 -11.00
CA ALA A 91 -15.89 -23.75 -11.69
C ALA A 91 -15.72 -23.99 -13.20
N PRO A 92 -16.49 -24.91 -13.81
CA PRO A 92 -16.34 -25.23 -15.23
C PRO A 92 -16.62 -24.04 -16.17
N ASP A 93 -17.44 -23.09 -15.73
CA ASP A 93 -17.83 -21.93 -16.53
C ASP A 93 -16.80 -20.78 -16.52
N LEU A 94 -15.74 -20.91 -15.73
CA LEU A 94 -14.72 -19.88 -15.52
C LEU A 94 -13.38 -20.19 -16.20
N VAL A 95 -13.34 -21.10 -17.16
CA VAL A 95 -12.12 -21.41 -17.92
C VAL A 95 -11.90 -20.35 -18.99
N GLY A 96 -11.42 -19.18 -18.57
CA GLY A 96 -11.05 -18.08 -19.43
C GLY A 96 -9.66 -17.55 -19.09
N PHE A 97 -9.12 -16.68 -19.96
CA PHE A 97 -7.83 -16.03 -19.71
C PHE A 97 -7.77 -15.34 -18.34
N GLN A 98 -8.83 -14.64 -17.93
CA GLN A 98 -8.90 -13.93 -16.65
C GLN A 98 -8.76 -14.87 -15.46
N THR A 99 -9.44 -16.00 -15.46
CA THR A 99 -9.41 -16.99 -14.37
C THR A 99 -8.03 -17.64 -14.25
N VAL A 100 -7.43 -17.99 -15.39
CA VAL A 100 -6.07 -18.53 -15.43
C VAL A 100 -5.05 -17.46 -14.97
N ALA A 101 -5.20 -16.23 -15.43
CA ALA A 101 -4.35 -15.11 -15.04
C ALA A 101 -4.46 -14.84 -13.54
N ALA A 102 -5.65 -14.87 -12.94
CA ALA A 102 -5.87 -14.68 -11.52
C ALA A 102 -5.19 -15.74 -10.64
N ILE A 103 -4.98 -16.97 -11.16
CA ILE A 103 -4.29 -18.05 -10.45
C ILE A 103 -2.76 -17.97 -10.62
N TYR A 104 -2.27 -17.69 -11.83
CA TYR A 104 -0.86 -17.84 -12.14
C TYR A 104 -0.05 -16.53 -12.07
N LEU A 105 -0.62 -15.39 -12.45
CA LEU A 105 0.07 -14.09 -12.30
C LEU A 105 0.49 -13.80 -10.85
N PRO A 106 -0.35 -14.06 -9.83
CA PRO A 106 0.04 -13.83 -8.44
C PRO A 106 1.22 -14.68 -7.94
N LYS A 107 1.61 -15.74 -8.67
CA LYS A 107 2.83 -16.52 -8.37
C LYS A 107 4.10 -15.73 -8.69
N ILE A 108 4.02 -14.68 -9.51
CA ILE A 108 5.05 -13.67 -9.70
C ILE A 108 4.83 -12.62 -8.60
N THR A 109 5.72 -12.55 -7.63
CA THR A 109 5.63 -11.58 -6.53
C THR A 109 5.84 -10.17 -7.03
N TYR A 110 6.84 -9.99 -7.88
CA TYR A 110 7.08 -8.75 -8.60
C TYR A 110 7.96 -8.97 -9.83
N LEU A 111 7.78 -8.07 -10.79
CA LEU A 111 8.69 -7.81 -11.88
C LEU A 111 8.94 -6.31 -11.90
N ARG A 112 10.19 -5.87 -11.73
CA ARG A 112 10.53 -4.45 -11.56
C ARG A 112 11.59 -4.00 -12.54
N TRP A 113 11.42 -2.78 -13.04
CA TRP A 113 12.43 -2.00 -13.73
C TRP A 113 12.54 -0.61 -13.10
N GLY A 114 13.72 -0.25 -12.61
CA GLY A 114 13.98 1.02 -11.95
C GLY A 114 13.44 1.09 -10.52
N VAL A 115 13.49 2.28 -9.95
CA VAL A 115 12.91 2.63 -8.65
C VAL A 115 11.98 3.83 -8.81
N LYS A 116 11.04 4.00 -7.90
CA LYS A 116 10.10 5.14 -7.95
C LYS A 116 10.89 6.45 -7.92
N GLY A 117 10.62 7.32 -8.92
CA GLY A 117 11.37 8.56 -9.14
C GLY A 117 12.44 8.48 -10.23
N ASP A 118 12.76 7.29 -10.75
CA ASP A 118 13.51 7.17 -12.01
C ASP A 118 12.66 7.71 -13.18
N PRO A 119 13.29 8.17 -14.28
CA PRO A 119 12.54 8.58 -15.48
C PRO A 119 11.66 7.49 -16.08
N LEU A 120 11.98 6.23 -15.81
CA LEU A 120 11.14 5.07 -16.11
C LEU A 120 11.15 4.14 -14.91
N PHE A 121 9.99 3.95 -14.33
CA PHE A 121 9.73 2.98 -13.28
C PHE A 121 8.57 2.09 -13.68
N VAL A 122 8.75 0.79 -13.55
CA VAL A 122 7.70 -0.22 -13.76
C VAL A 122 7.81 -1.25 -12.64
N LYS A 123 6.72 -1.51 -11.95
CA LYS A 123 6.58 -2.62 -11.01
C LYS A 123 5.27 -3.34 -11.30
N LEU A 124 5.37 -4.60 -11.67
CA LEU A 124 4.26 -5.53 -11.80
C LEU A 124 4.25 -6.44 -10.58
N GLY A 125 3.07 -6.88 -10.13
CA GLY A 125 2.91 -7.80 -9.00
C GLY A 125 2.39 -7.13 -7.73
N SER A 126 3.05 -7.37 -6.60
CA SER A 126 2.67 -6.79 -5.32
C SER A 126 2.94 -5.29 -5.28
N ILE A 127 1.93 -4.51 -4.92
CA ILE A 127 1.99 -3.06 -4.72
C ILE A 127 1.88 -2.81 -3.21
N ASP A 128 2.83 -2.06 -2.67
CA ASP A 128 2.89 -1.80 -1.22
C ASP A 128 2.48 -0.35 -0.88
N ASP A 129 2.65 0.60 -1.83
CA ASP A 129 2.48 2.03 -1.57
C ASP A 129 2.27 2.87 -2.84
N ALA A 130 1.38 2.46 -3.75
CA ALA A 130 1.09 3.28 -4.92
C ALA A 130 0.49 4.63 -4.51
N THR A 131 1.10 5.71 -5.02
CA THR A 131 0.65 7.08 -4.79
C THR A 131 0.69 7.84 -6.10
N LEU A 132 -0.41 8.51 -6.44
CA LEU A 132 -0.51 9.40 -7.60
C LEU A 132 -0.50 10.85 -7.13
N GLY A 133 0.37 11.65 -7.73
CA GLY A 133 0.54 13.06 -7.38
C GLY A 133 0.92 13.27 -5.91
N ASN A 134 0.17 14.11 -5.20
CA ASN A 134 0.40 14.38 -3.78
C ASN A 134 -0.39 13.42 -2.85
N GLY A 135 -1.12 12.44 -3.41
CA GLY A 135 -1.78 11.41 -2.64
C GLY A 135 -3.17 11.75 -2.11
N PHE A 136 -3.84 12.78 -2.65
CA PHE A 136 -5.16 13.19 -2.13
C PHE A 136 -6.30 12.30 -2.64
N ILE A 137 -6.13 11.61 -3.78
CA ILE A 137 -7.08 10.62 -4.32
C ILE A 137 -6.54 9.20 -4.07
N VAL A 138 -5.32 8.92 -4.55
CA VAL A 138 -4.62 7.65 -4.38
C VAL A 138 -3.39 7.91 -3.53
N GLY A 139 -3.39 7.44 -2.31
CA GLY A 139 -2.30 7.64 -1.37
C GLY A 139 -1.92 6.37 -0.64
N ASN A 140 -0.72 5.86 -0.91
CA ASN A 140 -0.19 4.63 -0.32
C ASN A 140 -1.07 3.38 -0.56
N TYR A 141 -1.79 3.30 -1.68
CA TYR A 141 -2.60 2.13 -1.98
C TYR A 141 -1.73 0.86 -2.01
N ALA A 142 -2.23 -0.21 -1.40
CA ALA A 142 -1.56 -1.49 -1.33
C ALA A 142 -2.53 -2.61 -1.71
N ASN A 143 -2.08 -3.56 -2.55
CA ASN A 143 -2.83 -4.77 -2.90
C ASN A 143 -2.34 -6.01 -2.12
N THR A 144 -1.62 -5.80 -1.02
CA THR A 144 -0.94 -6.86 -0.25
C THR A 144 -1.59 -7.18 1.08
N LEU A 145 -2.72 -6.55 1.41
CA LEU A 145 -3.39 -6.70 2.70
C LEU A 145 -3.85 -8.14 2.97
N PHE A 146 -4.33 -8.83 1.95
CA PHE A 146 -4.86 -10.19 2.07
C PHE A 146 -3.78 -11.28 1.97
N LEU A 147 -2.51 -10.90 1.81
CA LEU A 147 -1.42 -11.87 1.81
C LEU A 147 -1.30 -12.60 3.16
N PRO A 148 -0.97 -13.89 3.14
CA PRO A 148 -0.64 -14.75 2.00
C PRO A 148 -1.86 -15.44 1.38
N GLY A 149 -3.07 -15.27 1.95
CA GLY A 149 -4.27 -15.99 1.55
C GLY A 149 -4.73 -15.64 0.15
N ASP A 150 -4.75 -14.35 -0.18
CA ASP A 150 -5.12 -13.84 -1.50
C ASP A 150 -4.03 -12.87 -1.99
N ARG A 151 -3.59 -13.05 -3.23
CA ARG A 151 -2.52 -12.26 -3.83
C ARG A 151 -2.99 -11.67 -5.16
N HIS A 152 -2.94 -10.36 -5.25
CA HIS A 152 -3.23 -9.65 -6.49
C HIS A 152 -1.97 -9.36 -7.29
N PHE A 153 -2.08 -9.35 -8.61
CA PHE A 153 -1.01 -8.99 -9.52
C PHE A 153 -1.30 -7.62 -10.13
N GLY A 154 -0.74 -6.58 -9.55
CA GLY A 154 -0.96 -5.19 -9.93
C GLY A 154 0.10 -4.62 -10.88
N LEU A 155 -0.04 -3.33 -11.18
CA LEU A 155 0.88 -2.51 -11.94
C LEU A 155 1.07 -1.18 -11.21
N ASN A 156 2.33 -0.74 -11.10
CA ASN A 156 2.71 0.64 -10.82
C ASN A 156 3.72 1.07 -11.88
N PHE A 157 3.39 2.14 -12.63
CA PHE A 157 4.17 2.57 -13.78
C PHE A 157 4.28 4.09 -13.79
N ASP A 158 5.51 4.60 -13.81
CA ASP A 158 5.82 6.02 -13.93
C ASP A 158 6.75 6.24 -15.13
N MET A 159 6.46 7.26 -15.90
CA MET A 159 7.27 7.66 -17.04
C MET A 159 7.41 9.18 -17.08
N ASP A 160 8.65 9.66 -17.09
CA ASP A 160 8.98 11.07 -17.23
C ASP A 160 9.50 11.35 -18.63
N GLY A 161 9.03 12.42 -19.24
CA GLY A 161 9.43 12.80 -20.61
C GLY A 161 10.91 13.11 -20.76
N SER A 162 11.65 13.34 -19.65
CA SER A 162 13.11 13.47 -19.69
C SER A 162 13.81 12.25 -20.25
N LEU A 163 13.17 11.08 -20.20
CA LEU A 163 13.64 9.85 -20.84
C LEU A 163 13.88 10.03 -22.36
N PHE A 164 13.07 10.88 -22.98
CA PHE A 164 13.11 11.21 -24.42
C PHE A 164 13.67 12.60 -24.69
N GLY A 165 14.31 13.24 -23.71
CA GLY A 165 14.80 14.60 -23.83
C GLY A 165 13.70 15.68 -23.78
N PHE A 166 12.47 15.34 -23.37
CA PHE A 166 11.32 16.23 -23.26
C PHE A 166 10.79 16.33 -21.83
N PRO A 167 11.46 17.06 -20.91
CA PRO A 167 11.18 17.07 -19.48
C PRO A 167 9.90 17.84 -19.08
N TYR A 168 9.04 18.17 -20.04
CA TYR A 168 7.87 19.03 -19.82
C TYR A 168 6.65 18.29 -19.29
N MET A 169 6.61 16.98 -19.39
CA MET A 169 5.46 16.18 -18.96
C MET A 169 5.87 14.80 -18.50
N GLY A 170 4.97 14.12 -17.80
CA GLY A 170 5.10 12.72 -17.42
C GLY A 170 3.77 12.11 -17.03
N LEU A 171 3.79 10.81 -16.84
CA LEU A 171 2.64 9.96 -16.57
C LEU A 171 2.94 9.08 -15.37
N GLU A 172 2.00 8.97 -14.44
CA GLU A 172 1.98 7.99 -13.35
C GLU A 172 0.71 7.15 -13.49
N THR A 173 0.80 5.84 -13.38
CA THR A 173 -0.37 4.95 -13.45
C THR A 173 -0.28 3.81 -12.46
N MET A 174 -1.42 3.29 -12.05
CA MET A 174 -1.51 2.10 -11.22
C MET A 174 -2.74 1.26 -11.57
N ALA A 175 -2.62 -0.05 -11.34
CA ALA A 175 -3.76 -0.97 -11.32
C ALA A 175 -3.58 -1.95 -10.16
N GLY A 176 -4.60 -2.09 -9.32
CA GLY A 176 -4.57 -2.96 -8.14
C GLY A 176 -4.44 -4.44 -8.51
N ASN A 177 -5.18 -4.86 -9.53
CA ASN A 177 -5.17 -6.22 -10.06
C ASN A 177 -5.33 -6.24 -11.58
N LEU A 178 -4.30 -6.67 -12.29
CA LEU A 178 -4.31 -6.75 -13.77
C LEU A 178 -5.19 -7.88 -14.32
N ALA A 179 -5.57 -8.87 -13.51
CA ALA A 179 -6.48 -9.92 -13.94
C ALA A 179 -7.93 -9.42 -14.02
N GLN A 180 -8.33 -8.50 -13.14
CA GLN A 180 -9.69 -7.97 -13.03
C GLN A 180 -9.82 -6.54 -13.53
N PHE A 181 -8.74 -5.73 -13.43
CA PHE A 181 -8.77 -4.28 -13.68
C PHE A 181 -9.84 -3.57 -12.84
N ASP A 182 -9.98 -3.99 -11.61
CA ASP A 182 -10.96 -3.47 -10.67
C ASP A 182 -10.60 -2.06 -10.20
N VAL A 183 -9.47 -1.88 -9.51
CA VAL A 183 -8.94 -0.59 -9.09
C VAL A 183 -7.87 -0.14 -10.06
N ILE A 184 -8.10 1.00 -10.71
CA ILE A 184 -7.17 1.60 -11.68
C ILE A 184 -7.02 3.09 -11.42
N GLY A 185 -5.85 3.64 -11.73
CA GLY A 185 -5.60 5.08 -11.60
C GLY A 185 -4.53 5.57 -12.57
N GLY A 186 -4.64 6.84 -12.94
CA GLY A 186 -3.65 7.51 -13.77
C GLY A 186 -3.58 9.00 -13.48
N ARG A 187 -2.38 9.55 -13.55
CA ARG A 187 -2.09 10.98 -13.42
C ARG A 187 -1.19 11.41 -14.58
N LEU A 188 -1.62 12.43 -15.29
CA LEU A 188 -0.80 13.16 -16.25
C LEU A 188 -0.34 14.47 -15.60
N TYR A 189 0.95 14.79 -15.70
CA TYR A 189 1.47 16.05 -15.20
C TYR A 189 2.30 16.80 -16.23
N VAL A 190 2.36 18.12 -16.07
CA VAL A 190 3.14 19.02 -16.92
C VAL A 190 4.00 19.97 -16.09
N ARG A 191 5.19 20.26 -16.57
CA ARG A 191 6.15 21.23 -16.04
C ARG A 191 6.41 22.34 -17.04
N PRO A 192 5.46 23.29 -17.20
CA PRO A 192 5.52 24.26 -18.29
C PRO A 192 6.71 25.21 -18.23
N LEU A 193 7.28 25.42 -17.05
CA LEU A 193 8.36 26.37 -16.82
C LEU A 193 9.76 25.71 -16.68
N VAL A 194 9.90 24.43 -17.00
CA VAL A 194 11.18 23.69 -16.85
C VAL A 194 12.32 24.29 -17.68
N GLY A 195 12.01 24.94 -18.81
CA GLY A 195 12.99 25.62 -19.67
C GLY A 195 13.35 27.03 -19.21
N THR A 196 12.75 27.57 -18.13
CA THR A 196 13.03 28.91 -17.65
C THR A 196 14.27 28.94 -16.74
N LYS A 197 14.88 30.14 -16.61
CA LYS A 197 16.04 30.35 -15.73
C LYS A 197 15.65 30.68 -14.29
N ILE A 198 14.36 30.72 -13.95
CA ILE A 198 13.88 31.05 -12.60
C ILE A 198 13.99 29.79 -11.73
N PRO A 199 14.90 29.77 -10.72
CA PRO A 199 15.28 28.51 -10.05
C PRO A 199 14.12 27.77 -9.37
N ILE A 200 13.14 28.50 -8.80
CA ILE A 200 11.99 27.92 -8.10
C ILE A 200 10.91 27.53 -9.10
N LEU A 201 10.50 28.46 -9.96
CA LEU A 201 9.36 28.28 -10.86
C LEU A 201 9.58 27.21 -11.95
N LYS A 202 10.84 27.00 -12.37
CA LYS A 202 11.16 25.95 -13.35
C LYS A 202 10.73 24.54 -12.94
N ASN A 203 10.54 24.31 -11.64
CA ASN A 203 10.18 23.00 -11.08
C ASN A 203 8.68 22.91 -10.73
N ILE A 204 7.87 23.93 -11.06
CA ILE A 204 6.44 23.86 -10.84
C ILE A 204 5.83 22.76 -11.70
N GLU A 205 4.98 21.96 -11.09
CA GLU A 205 4.31 20.84 -11.72
C GLU A 205 2.81 20.96 -11.50
N PHE A 206 2.03 20.79 -12.55
CA PHE A 206 0.57 20.70 -12.50
C PHE A 206 0.16 19.31 -12.96
N GLY A 207 -0.69 18.66 -12.19
CA GLY A 207 -1.18 17.31 -12.49
C GLY A 207 -2.69 17.23 -12.55
N GLY A 208 -3.16 16.24 -13.30
CA GLY A 208 -4.56 15.82 -13.30
C GLY A 208 -4.64 14.32 -13.07
N THR A 209 -5.45 13.90 -12.10
CA THR A 209 -5.58 12.51 -11.66
C THR A 209 -7.00 12.00 -11.87
N VAL A 210 -7.11 10.78 -12.38
CA VAL A 210 -8.36 10.00 -12.41
C VAL A 210 -8.07 8.64 -11.78
N ALA A 211 -8.91 8.20 -10.86
CA ALA A 211 -8.85 6.86 -10.30
C ALA A 211 -10.26 6.27 -10.19
N ALA A 212 -10.39 4.99 -10.46
CA ALA A 212 -11.67 4.31 -10.47
C ALA A 212 -11.59 2.92 -9.83
N ASP A 213 -12.65 2.57 -9.11
CA ASP A 213 -12.99 1.20 -8.79
C ASP A 213 -14.18 0.80 -9.67
N ARG A 214 -13.97 -0.22 -10.49
CA ARG A 214 -14.97 -0.73 -11.44
C ARG A 214 -15.88 -1.78 -10.84
N GLU A 215 -15.46 -2.42 -9.76
CA GLU A 215 -16.14 -3.50 -9.08
C GLU A 215 -16.17 -3.27 -7.55
N PRO A 216 -16.76 -2.13 -7.08
CA PRO A 216 -16.68 -1.76 -5.67
C PRO A 216 -17.43 -2.71 -4.73
N ASP A 217 -18.25 -3.62 -5.28
CA ASP A 217 -18.97 -4.69 -4.60
C ASP A 217 -18.26 -6.05 -4.63
N LEU A 218 -17.00 -6.10 -5.05
CA LEU A 218 -16.25 -7.35 -5.25
C LEU A 218 -16.25 -8.28 -4.02
N TYR A 219 -16.27 -7.72 -2.81
CA TYR A 219 -16.24 -8.49 -1.56
C TYR A 219 -17.61 -8.59 -0.87
N TYR A 220 -18.71 -8.22 -1.53
CA TYR A 220 -20.06 -8.49 -1.01
C TYR A 220 -20.44 -9.97 -1.16
N ALA A 221 -21.16 -10.50 -0.17
CA ALA A 221 -21.66 -11.88 -0.21
C ALA A 221 -22.68 -12.15 -1.31
N THR A 222 -23.33 -11.10 -1.84
CA THR A 222 -24.30 -11.17 -2.94
C THR A 222 -23.85 -10.23 -4.04
N THR A 223 -23.69 -10.77 -5.25
CA THR A 223 -23.41 -9.97 -6.45
C THR A 223 -24.51 -8.93 -6.66
N GLN A 224 -24.17 -7.67 -6.50
CA GLN A 224 -25.00 -6.54 -6.89
C GLN A 224 -24.37 -5.94 -8.16
N THR A 225 -25.19 -5.38 -9.03
CA THR A 225 -24.68 -4.58 -10.15
C THR A 225 -24.29 -3.21 -9.61
N ALA A 226 -23.10 -3.10 -9.05
CA ALA A 226 -22.60 -1.84 -8.49
C ALA A 226 -22.18 -0.88 -9.60
N ALA A 227 -22.49 0.40 -9.41
CA ALA A 227 -21.96 1.45 -10.27
C ALA A 227 -20.49 1.72 -9.91
N PRO A 228 -19.60 1.88 -10.90
CA PRO A 228 -18.21 2.22 -10.64
C PRO A 228 -18.06 3.49 -9.79
N VAL A 229 -17.05 3.49 -8.92
CA VAL A 229 -16.64 4.68 -8.18
C VAL A 229 -15.51 5.36 -8.94
N VAL A 230 -15.70 6.62 -9.34
CA VAL A 230 -14.69 7.39 -10.08
C VAL A 230 -14.35 8.66 -9.33
N ALA A 231 -13.12 8.78 -8.87
CA ALA A 231 -12.55 9.99 -8.28
C ALA A 231 -11.70 10.73 -9.31
N VAL A 232 -11.80 12.06 -9.32
CA VAL A 232 -11.03 12.93 -10.22
C VAL A 232 -10.44 14.10 -9.44
N GLY A 233 -9.32 14.64 -9.89
CA GLY A 233 -8.74 15.81 -9.25
C GLY A 233 -7.61 16.44 -10.03
N GLY A 234 -7.18 17.59 -9.54
CA GLY A 234 -6.03 18.34 -10.04
C GLY A 234 -5.11 18.69 -8.89
N ASP A 235 -3.84 18.76 -9.18
CA ASP A 235 -2.81 19.07 -8.20
C ASP A 235 -1.77 20.04 -8.74
N VAL A 236 -1.11 20.73 -7.81
CA VAL A 236 0.07 21.52 -8.05
C VAL A 236 1.16 21.16 -7.04
N ARG A 237 2.39 21.10 -7.51
CA ARG A 237 3.57 20.89 -6.69
C ARG A 237 4.66 21.88 -7.02
N LEU A 238 5.27 22.46 -6.00
CA LEU A 238 6.33 23.44 -6.15
C LEU A 238 7.48 23.12 -5.19
N PRO A 239 8.61 22.58 -5.66
CA PRO A 239 9.85 22.52 -4.90
C PRO A 239 10.42 23.92 -4.69
N VAL A 240 10.35 24.43 -3.45
CA VAL A 240 10.71 25.81 -3.11
C VAL A 240 12.20 25.90 -2.76
N ILE A 241 12.69 24.97 -1.93
CA ILE A 241 14.08 24.95 -1.42
C ILE A 241 14.64 23.54 -1.56
N SER A 242 15.88 23.44 -2.02
CA SER A 242 16.65 22.20 -2.02
C SER A 242 18.11 22.49 -1.77
N ILE A 243 18.54 22.34 -0.51
CA ILE A 243 19.95 22.43 -0.08
C ILE A 243 20.41 21.01 0.18
N LYS A 244 21.33 20.53 -0.66
CA LYS A 244 21.80 19.15 -0.64
C LYS A 244 22.21 18.71 0.77
N ASN A 245 21.61 17.60 1.25
CA ASN A 245 21.86 16.97 2.55
C ASN A 245 21.54 17.82 3.79
N VAL A 246 20.97 19.02 3.64
CA VAL A 246 20.65 19.90 4.76
C VAL A 246 19.15 20.11 4.91
N PHE A 247 18.50 20.64 3.86
CA PHE A 247 17.10 21.01 3.95
C PHE A 247 16.43 21.00 2.58
N SER A 248 15.22 20.49 2.53
CA SER A 248 14.35 20.66 1.37
C SER A 248 12.95 21.03 1.81
N LEU A 249 12.27 21.83 0.98
CA LEU A 249 10.89 22.23 1.17
C LEU A 249 10.17 22.16 -0.17
N VAL A 250 9.09 21.42 -0.19
CA VAL A 250 8.12 21.34 -1.28
C VAL A 250 6.78 21.81 -0.74
N THR A 251 6.10 22.68 -1.47
CA THR A 251 4.70 23.05 -1.21
C THR A 251 3.83 22.43 -2.27
N PHE A 252 2.60 22.08 -1.91
CA PHE A 252 1.66 21.46 -2.82
C PHE A 252 0.22 21.78 -2.46
N GLY A 253 -0.67 21.58 -3.41
CA GLY A 253 -2.11 21.74 -3.20
C GLY A 253 -2.87 20.85 -4.17
N ASP A 254 -4.04 20.39 -3.73
CA ASP A 254 -4.91 19.49 -4.48
C ASP A 254 -6.37 19.91 -4.34
N VAL A 255 -7.12 19.65 -5.41
CA VAL A 255 -8.59 19.67 -5.41
C VAL A 255 -9.06 18.34 -5.99
N ALA A 256 -10.00 17.70 -5.34
CA ALA A 256 -10.51 16.41 -5.78
C ALA A 256 -12.02 16.29 -5.60
N SER A 257 -12.62 15.35 -6.32
CA SER A 257 -14.04 15.06 -6.29
C SER A 257 -14.28 13.55 -6.31
N THR A 258 -15.19 13.09 -5.44
CA THR A 258 -15.68 11.71 -5.36
C THR A 258 -17.18 11.66 -5.65
N PRO A 259 -17.77 10.51 -6.03
CA PRO A 259 -19.22 10.37 -6.10
C PRO A 259 -19.88 10.65 -4.74
N LYS A 260 -21.14 11.11 -4.80
CA LYS A 260 -22.03 11.37 -3.66
C LYS A 260 -23.43 10.95 -4.04
N GLY A 261 -23.98 9.95 -3.34
CA GLY A 261 -25.30 9.42 -3.68
C GLY A 261 -25.37 8.86 -5.10
N ALA A 262 -26.50 9.07 -5.77
CA ALA A 262 -26.76 8.50 -7.08
C ALA A 262 -26.15 9.29 -8.26
N SER A 263 -26.07 10.63 -8.16
CA SER A 263 -25.73 11.50 -9.30
C SER A 263 -24.95 12.76 -8.93
N GLU A 264 -24.72 12.98 -7.64
CA GLU A 264 -23.98 14.17 -7.16
C GLU A 264 -22.49 13.86 -6.99
N ARG A 265 -21.74 14.93 -6.72
CA ARG A 265 -20.32 14.84 -6.41
C ARG A 265 -19.96 15.63 -5.17
N ALA A 266 -19.18 15.00 -4.31
CA ALA A 266 -18.53 15.65 -3.20
C ALA A 266 -17.19 16.24 -3.62
N TRP A 267 -16.75 17.32 -3.00
CA TRP A 267 -15.51 18.02 -3.30
C TRP A 267 -14.67 18.23 -2.06
N GLY A 268 -13.38 18.15 -2.22
CA GLY A 268 -12.42 18.47 -1.17
C GLY A 268 -11.15 19.06 -1.75
N GLY A 269 -10.41 19.75 -0.89
CA GLY A 269 -9.13 20.31 -1.24
C GLY A 269 -8.13 20.20 -0.10
N MET A 270 -6.85 20.27 -0.43
CA MET A 270 -5.78 20.38 0.55
C MET A 270 -4.69 21.34 0.09
N VAL A 271 -4.00 21.90 1.06
CA VAL A 271 -2.71 22.56 0.87
C VAL A 271 -1.72 21.96 1.86
N GLY A 272 -0.48 21.80 1.43
CA GLY A 272 0.51 21.17 2.28
C GLY A 272 1.93 21.59 1.99
N LEU A 273 2.79 21.16 2.87
CA LEU A 273 4.24 21.29 2.75
C LEU A 273 4.92 20.01 3.24
N GLY A 274 6.09 19.74 2.71
CA GLY A 274 6.88 18.60 3.14
C GLY A 274 8.31 18.73 2.68
N GLY A 275 9.16 17.87 3.18
CA GLY A 275 10.54 17.92 2.81
C GLY A 275 11.43 17.03 3.69
N ARG A 276 12.71 17.37 3.67
CA ARG A 276 13.74 16.68 4.45
C ARG A 276 14.54 17.65 5.26
N PHE A 277 14.82 17.28 6.49
CA PHE A 277 15.73 17.98 7.37
C PHE A 277 16.94 17.07 7.61
N PHE A 278 18.12 17.51 7.23
CA PHE A 278 19.31 16.68 7.07
C PHE A 278 19.01 15.46 6.18
N SER A 279 19.86 14.46 6.18
CA SER A 279 19.63 13.26 5.36
C SER A 279 18.67 12.25 6.02
N PHE A 280 18.40 12.38 7.31
CA PHE A 280 17.74 11.36 8.13
C PHE A 280 16.29 11.68 8.53
N LEU A 281 15.83 12.93 8.44
CA LEU A 281 14.50 13.33 8.90
C LEU A 281 13.65 13.80 7.73
N THR A 282 12.50 13.16 7.50
CA THR A 282 11.46 13.62 6.57
C THR A 282 10.26 14.13 7.35
N TYR A 283 9.60 15.16 6.82
CA TYR A 283 8.42 15.74 7.45
C TYR A 283 7.38 16.14 6.42
N GLY A 284 6.12 16.17 6.83
CA GLY A 284 5.00 16.65 6.02
C GLY A 284 3.88 17.17 6.89
N ALA A 285 3.17 18.17 6.38
CA ALA A 285 1.96 18.70 7.00
C ALA A 285 0.97 19.12 5.92
N GLN A 286 -0.32 18.90 6.17
CA GLN A 286 -1.42 19.27 5.28
C GLN A 286 -2.53 19.92 6.09
N LEU A 287 -3.16 20.92 5.49
CA LEU A 287 -4.47 21.41 5.89
C LEU A 287 -5.49 20.93 4.85
N ARG A 288 -6.56 20.31 5.29
CA ARG A 288 -7.61 19.72 4.45
C ARG A 288 -8.92 20.48 4.64
N MET A 289 -9.58 20.79 3.54
CA MET A 289 -10.91 21.39 3.47
C MET A 289 -11.80 20.38 2.76
N LEU A 290 -12.71 19.77 3.50
CA LEU A 290 -13.54 18.67 3.02
C LEU A 290 -14.97 19.17 2.93
N GLY A 291 -15.57 19.12 1.76
CA GLY A 291 -17.00 19.38 1.57
C GLY A 291 -17.84 18.21 2.10
N ASP A 292 -19.16 18.41 2.09
CA ASP A 292 -20.11 17.39 2.54
C ASP A 292 -19.89 16.07 1.80
N ASP A 293 -19.83 14.97 2.56
CA ASP A 293 -19.71 13.61 2.06
C ASP A 293 -18.41 13.32 1.25
N PHE A 294 -17.41 14.19 1.32
CA PHE A 294 -16.11 13.94 0.68
C PHE A 294 -15.21 13.04 1.51
N ILE A 295 -14.67 11.99 0.88
CA ILE A 295 -13.70 11.07 1.50
C ILE A 295 -12.30 11.36 0.93
N PRO A 296 -11.39 11.97 1.72
CA PRO A 296 -10.01 12.17 1.30
C PRO A 296 -9.26 10.85 1.21
N VAL A 297 -8.29 10.77 0.32
CA VAL A 297 -7.47 9.57 0.09
C VAL A 297 -8.36 8.33 -0.08
N TYR A 298 -9.31 8.42 -1.03
CA TYR A 298 -10.30 7.37 -1.21
C TYR A 298 -9.65 6.00 -1.43
N PHE A 299 -8.61 5.94 -2.24
CA PHE A 299 -7.80 4.74 -2.49
C PHE A 299 -6.54 4.77 -1.62
N ASP A 300 -6.60 4.23 -0.42
CA ASP A 300 -5.51 4.21 0.54
C ASP A 300 -4.95 2.80 0.80
N ALA A 301 -4.03 2.67 1.76
CA ALA A 301 -3.39 1.40 2.09
C ALA A 301 -4.36 0.32 2.61
N THR A 302 -5.51 0.71 3.12
CA THR A 302 -6.55 -0.19 3.65
C THR A 302 -7.78 -0.25 2.75
N TYR A 303 -7.67 0.25 1.51
CA TYR A 303 -8.80 0.33 0.60
C TYR A 303 -9.50 -1.00 0.39
N ASP A 304 -8.77 -2.06 0.05
CA ASP A 304 -9.36 -3.37 -0.22
C ASP A 304 -10.10 -3.95 0.99
N LEU A 305 -9.61 -3.65 2.22
CA LEU A 305 -10.26 -4.05 3.46
C LEU A 305 -11.57 -3.30 3.73
N LEU A 306 -11.62 -2.02 3.37
CA LEU A 306 -12.72 -1.10 3.65
C LEU A 306 -13.55 -0.76 2.40
N ARG A 307 -13.35 -1.50 1.31
CA ARG A 307 -13.92 -1.25 -0.01
C ARG A 307 -15.44 -1.15 0.03
N ASN A 308 -16.09 -2.16 0.60
CA ASN A 308 -17.54 -2.19 0.74
C ASN A 308 -18.06 -1.01 1.61
N ALA A 309 -17.44 -0.77 2.75
CA ALA A 309 -17.84 0.32 3.66
C ALA A 309 -17.70 1.70 2.99
N LYS A 310 -16.60 1.93 2.26
CA LYS A 310 -16.41 3.17 1.49
C LYS A 310 -17.41 3.31 0.35
N TYR A 311 -17.75 2.19 -0.32
CA TYR A 311 -18.78 2.18 -1.36
C TYR A 311 -20.15 2.55 -0.79
N ASP A 312 -20.55 1.95 0.32
CA ASP A 312 -21.82 2.27 0.99
C ASP A 312 -21.88 3.76 1.36
N LEU A 313 -20.81 4.32 1.91
CA LEU A 313 -20.74 5.73 2.24
C LEU A 313 -20.93 6.63 1.01
N VAL A 314 -20.19 6.43 -0.08
CA VAL A 314 -20.33 7.29 -1.27
C VAL A 314 -21.65 7.13 -2.00
N ARG A 315 -22.38 6.06 -1.76
CA ARG A 315 -23.76 5.86 -2.27
C ARG A 315 -24.84 6.50 -1.38
N THR A 316 -24.46 6.86 -0.18
CA THR A 316 -25.33 7.57 0.80
C THR A 316 -25.07 9.07 0.70
N THR A 317 -26.07 9.89 1.05
CA THR A 317 -25.93 11.34 1.19
C THR A 317 -26.12 11.74 2.64
N GLY A 318 -25.40 12.78 3.08
CA GLY A 318 -25.54 13.33 4.44
C GLY A 318 -24.88 12.48 5.52
N PHE A 319 -23.91 11.61 5.16
CA PHE A 319 -23.10 10.92 6.17
C PHE A 319 -22.05 11.86 6.79
N SER A 320 -21.83 13.03 6.20
CA SER A 320 -20.77 13.94 6.57
C SER A 320 -21.07 15.40 6.23
N ASP A 321 -21.06 16.28 7.23
CA ASP A 321 -21.01 17.72 7.00
C ASP A 321 -19.62 18.16 6.54
N ALA A 322 -19.57 19.34 5.90
CA ALA A 322 -18.32 19.99 5.54
C ALA A 322 -17.44 20.21 6.77
N SER A 323 -16.17 19.92 6.64
CA SER A 323 -15.24 19.97 7.76
C SER A 323 -13.84 20.40 7.33
N MET A 324 -13.07 20.84 8.31
CA MET A 324 -11.62 21.03 8.14
C MET A 324 -10.87 19.96 8.94
N GLY A 325 -9.72 19.56 8.40
CA GLY A 325 -8.84 18.61 9.05
C GLY A 325 -7.38 18.90 8.75
N TRP A 326 -6.52 18.14 9.35
CA TRP A 326 -5.07 18.22 9.17
C TRP A 326 -4.45 16.84 9.02
N MET A 327 -3.27 16.79 8.45
CA MET A 327 -2.41 15.62 8.47
C MET A 327 -0.98 16.05 8.79
N ALA A 328 -0.31 15.30 9.64
CA ALA A 328 1.11 15.45 9.90
C ALA A 328 1.83 14.12 9.68
N SER A 329 3.04 14.17 9.15
CA SER A 329 3.88 13.01 8.96
C SER A 329 5.32 13.30 9.37
N LEU A 330 5.95 12.27 9.94
CA LEU A 330 7.35 12.28 10.33
C LEU A 330 7.98 10.95 9.94
N GLY A 331 9.16 11.03 9.32
CA GLY A 331 9.95 9.85 9.01
C GLY A 331 11.39 10.08 9.42
N THR A 332 12.02 9.05 9.93
CA THR A 332 13.44 9.12 10.29
C THR A 332 14.15 7.84 9.91
N ALA A 333 15.41 7.97 9.51
CA ALA A 333 16.28 6.86 9.18
C ALA A 333 17.67 7.11 9.75
N PHE A 334 18.16 6.20 10.59
CA PHE A 334 19.44 6.29 11.28
C PHE A 334 20.30 5.07 11.01
N PHE A 335 21.61 5.19 11.19
CA PHE A 335 22.59 4.11 11.09
C PHE A 335 22.54 3.38 9.72
N ASP A 336 22.63 4.16 8.63
CA ASP A 336 22.52 3.65 7.26
C ASP A 336 21.20 2.87 7.04
N ASP A 337 20.08 3.51 7.42
CA ASP A 337 18.71 2.99 7.30
C ASP A 337 18.42 1.71 8.12
N LYS A 338 19.27 1.40 9.10
CA LYS A 338 19.02 0.25 10.00
C LYS A 338 17.98 0.51 11.06
N ILE A 339 17.71 1.76 11.42
CA ILE A 339 16.54 2.14 12.22
C ILE A 339 15.72 3.09 11.37
N VAL A 340 14.57 2.65 10.94
CA VAL A 340 13.60 3.46 10.19
C VAL A 340 12.30 3.53 10.97
N PHE A 341 11.82 4.73 11.15
CA PHE A 341 10.52 5.00 11.74
C PHE A 341 9.77 5.97 10.85
N LYS A 342 8.53 5.65 10.52
CA LYS A 342 7.62 6.55 9.79
C LYS A 342 6.29 6.57 10.50
N LEU A 343 5.75 7.76 10.69
CA LEU A 343 4.45 7.98 11.32
C LEU A 343 3.68 9.01 10.51
N SER A 344 2.41 8.75 10.29
CA SER A 344 1.45 9.75 9.83
C SER A 344 0.19 9.70 10.69
N LEU A 345 -0.32 10.86 11.02
CA LEU A 345 -1.58 11.05 11.73
C LEU A 345 -2.38 12.10 10.98
N ASP A 346 -3.60 11.76 10.66
CA ASP A 346 -4.58 12.72 10.16
C ASP A 346 -5.84 12.72 11.04
N ALA A 347 -6.45 13.87 11.16
CA ALA A 347 -7.61 14.07 12.01
C ALA A 347 -8.44 15.26 11.55
N PRO A 348 -9.76 15.24 11.78
CA PRO A 348 -10.59 16.44 11.71
C PRO A 348 -10.25 17.39 12.87
N PHE A 349 -10.61 18.68 12.73
CA PHE A 349 -10.64 19.60 13.86
C PHE A 349 -11.88 19.40 14.73
N ALA A 350 -12.90 18.72 14.21
CA ALA A 350 -14.11 18.34 14.95
C ALA A 350 -13.84 17.19 15.92
N ALA A 351 -14.74 17.04 16.89
CA ALA A 351 -14.69 15.90 17.81
C ALA A 351 -14.92 14.58 17.04
N PRO A 352 -14.25 13.49 17.44
CA PRO A 352 -14.45 12.18 16.83
C PRO A 352 -15.89 11.67 17.02
N ILE A 353 -16.36 10.90 16.05
CA ILE A 353 -17.61 10.15 16.12
C ILE A 353 -17.40 8.99 17.08
N THR A 354 -18.22 8.90 18.13
CA THR A 354 -18.06 7.88 19.18
C THR A 354 -19.01 6.68 19.04
N ASP A 355 -20.01 6.77 18.16
CA ASP A 355 -20.90 5.64 17.88
C ASP A 355 -20.13 4.56 17.07
N PRO A 356 -19.92 3.36 17.62
CA PRO A 356 -19.22 2.30 16.93
C PRO A 356 -20.00 1.72 15.73
N ALA A 357 -21.30 1.97 15.64
CA ALA A 357 -22.15 1.55 14.53
C ALA A 357 -22.12 2.53 13.34
N ASP A 358 -21.60 3.73 13.53
CA ASP A 358 -21.48 4.72 12.47
C ASP A 358 -20.25 4.44 11.59
N LEU A 359 -20.51 3.86 10.41
CA LEU A 359 -19.46 3.56 9.42
C LEU A 359 -18.66 4.80 8.99
N SER A 360 -19.24 6.00 9.09
CA SER A 360 -18.54 7.22 8.73
C SER A 360 -17.34 7.51 9.65
N ALA A 361 -17.32 6.95 10.85
CA ALA A 361 -16.19 7.02 11.77
C ALA A 361 -14.89 6.48 11.14
N ILE A 362 -14.97 5.49 10.24
CA ILE A 362 -13.78 4.91 9.57
C ILE A 362 -13.07 5.92 8.68
N VAL A 363 -13.79 6.87 8.10
CA VAL A 363 -13.27 7.87 7.15
C VAL A 363 -13.14 9.27 7.73
N LYS A 364 -13.83 9.55 8.84
CA LYS A 364 -13.88 10.88 9.47
C LYS A 364 -13.03 11.00 10.72
N ASN A 365 -12.94 9.94 11.51
CA ASN A 365 -12.16 9.96 12.74
C ASN A 365 -10.67 9.95 12.46
N PRO A 366 -9.83 10.29 13.43
CA PRO A 366 -8.40 10.23 13.31
C PRO A 366 -7.90 8.87 12.80
N HIS A 367 -6.91 8.92 11.92
CA HIS A 367 -6.25 7.77 11.32
C HIS A 367 -4.75 7.84 11.60
N LEU A 368 -4.21 6.79 12.21
CA LEU A 368 -2.79 6.64 12.50
C LEU A 368 -2.20 5.53 11.64
N ARG A 369 -1.13 5.85 10.92
CA ARG A 369 -0.31 4.85 10.23
C ARG A 369 1.14 4.98 10.69
N GLY A 370 1.73 3.87 11.13
CA GLY A 370 3.11 3.80 11.54
C GLY A 370 3.83 2.60 10.94
N THR A 371 5.11 2.77 10.61
CA THR A 371 6.02 1.67 10.26
C THR A 371 7.30 1.81 11.04
N PHE A 372 7.86 0.69 11.44
CA PHE A 372 9.07 0.63 12.22
C PHE A 372 9.95 -0.52 11.74
N THR A 373 11.22 -0.21 11.47
CA THR A 373 12.22 -1.20 11.09
C THR A 373 13.43 -1.09 12.02
N ILE A 374 13.90 -2.23 12.52
CA ILE A 374 15.21 -2.39 13.15
C ILE A 374 16.00 -3.38 12.32
N GLY A 375 17.10 -2.92 11.72
CA GLY A 375 18.02 -3.74 10.93
C GLY A 375 18.97 -4.57 11.78
N GLU A 376 19.67 -5.46 11.10
CA GLU A 376 20.68 -6.32 11.72
C GLU A 376 21.82 -5.53 12.39
N GLY A 377 22.31 -6.02 13.54
CA GLY A 377 23.44 -5.45 14.27
C GLY A 377 23.11 -4.27 15.17
N ILE A 378 21.85 -3.87 15.27
CA ILE A 378 21.39 -2.77 16.13
C ILE A 378 21.14 -3.25 17.57
N ILE A 379 20.60 -4.44 17.76
CA ILE A 379 20.25 -4.95 19.09
C ILE A 379 21.50 -5.53 19.76
N PRO A 380 21.97 -4.94 20.89
CA PRO A 380 23.15 -5.43 21.59
C PRO A 380 22.97 -6.90 22.04
N GLY A 381 23.98 -7.74 21.77
CA GLY A 381 23.94 -9.16 22.11
C GLY A 381 23.13 -10.06 21.15
N LEU A 382 22.42 -9.47 20.20
CA LEU A 382 21.58 -10.18 19.23
C LEU A 382 21.83 -9.64 17.79
N PRO A 383 23.05 -9.73 17.28
CA PRO A 383 23.44 -9.07 16.02
C PRO A 383 22.68 -9.58 14.78
N GLY A 384 22.16 -10.79 14.82
CA GLY A 384 21.38 -11.39 13.72
C GLY A 384 19.90 -11.10 13.77
N ILE A 385 19.39 -10.35 14.75
CA ILE A 385 17.96 -10.04 14.82
C ILE A 385 17.65 -8.74 14.09
N SER A 386 16.57 -8.76 13.31
CA SER A 386 15.92 -7.57 12.74
C SER A 386 14.40 -7.67 12.87
N LEU A 387 13.73 -6.53 12.88
CA LEU A 387 12.29 -6.41 13.06
C LEU A 387 11.71 -5.41 12.06
N ASP A 388 10.65 -5.80 11.40
CA ASP A 388 9.78 -4.92 10.62
C ASP A 388 8.37 -4.97 11.20
N ALA A 389 7.76 -3.81 11.44
CA ALA A 389 6.41 -3.72 11.95
C ALA A 389 5.64 -2.59 11.26
N SER A 390 4.35 -2.80 11.06
CA SER A 390 3.42 -1.77 10.60
C SER A 390 2.12 -1.81 11.40
N TYR A 391 1.58 -0.64 11.64
CA TYR A 391 0.31 -0.43 12.31
C TYR A 391 -0.47 0.63 11.52
N ASP A 392 -1.64 0.27 11.03
CA ASP A 392 -2.58 1.15 10.32
C ASP A 392 -3.93 1.07 11.04
N LYS A 393 -4.34 2.17 11.68
CA LYS A 393 -5.52 2.23 12.54
C LYS A 393 -6.42 3.38 12.15
N LYS A 394 -7.65 3.06 11.76
CA LYS A 394 -8.71 4.01 11.43
C LYS A 394 -9.79 4.09 12.52
N GLY A 395 -10.58 5.15 12.46
CA GLY A 395 -11.71 5.30 13.35
C GLY A 395 -11.32 5.48 14.82
N ILE A 396 -10.23 6.20 15.10
CA ILE A 396 -9.76 6.42 16.48
C ILE A 396 -10.71 7.40 17.16
N THR A 397 -11.28 6.99 18.30
CA THR A 397 -12.15 7.83 19.12
C THR A 397 -11.45 8.38 20.35
N ASP A 398 -10.43 7.67 20.85
CA ASP A 398 -9.66 8.03 22.03
C ASP A 398 -8.19 7.57 21.86
N PHE A 399 -7.25 8.50 22.05
CA PHE A 399 -5.82 8.23 21.98
C PHE A 399 -5.24 7.58 23.26
N THR A 400 -6.00 7.61 24.37
CA THR A 400 -5.50 7.21 25.70
C THR A 400 -5.97 5.83 26.13
N ALA A 401 -7.05 5.32 25.57
CA ALA A 401 -7.75 4.15 26.08
C ALA A 401 -7.73 2.95 25.11
N THR A 402 -8.11 1.80 25.67
CA THR A 402 -8.33 0.53 24.93
C THR A 402 -9.82 0.22 24.63
N PRO A 403 -10.81 1.13 24.85
CA PRO A 403 -12.20 0.86 24.52
C PRO A 403 -12.37 0.66 23.01
N PRO A 404 -13.51 0.17 22.54
CA PRO A 404 -13.82 0.15 21.12
C PRO A 404 -13.53 1.52 20.51
N GLY A 405 -12.66 1.55 19.48
CA GLY A 405 -12.18 2.80 18.88
C GLY A 405 -10.95 3.45 19.53
N GLY A 406 -10.43 2.95 20.65
CA GLY A 406 -9.17 3.43 21.25
C GLY A 406 -7.94 3.13 20.39
N LEU A 407 -6.86 3.88 20.62
CA LEU A 407 -5.63 3.80 19.81
C LEU A 407 -5.06 2.37 19.73
N PHE A 408 -5.08 1.63 20.84
CA PHE A 408 -4.53 0.27 20.92
C PHE A 408 -5.57 -0.84 20.72
N ASN A 409 -6.83 -0.46 20.47
CA ASN A 409 -7.87 -1.43 20.11
C ASN A 409 -7.69 -1.84 18.65
N PRO A 410 -7.55 -3.13 18.31
CA PRO A 410 -7.25 -3.57 16.94
C PRO A 410 -8.46 -3.50 15.98
N THR A 411 -9.65 -3.11 16.42
CA THR A 411 -10.80 -2.87 15.53
C THR A 411 -10.47 -1.83 14.48
N ASN A 412 -10.81 -2.06 13.21
CA ASN A 412 -10.45 -1.21 12.07
C ASN A 412 -8.93 -0.97 11.95
N ALA A 413 -8.13 -1.95 12.36
CA ALA A 413 -6.68 -1.90 12.22
C ALA A 413 -6.15 -3.04 11.36
N ALA A 414 -5.05 -2.75 10.67
CA ALA A 414 -4.19 -3.73 10.03
C ALA A 414 -2.82 -3.69 10.71
N ILE A 415 -2.41 -4.81 11.29
CA ILE A 415 -1.16 -4.95 12.05
C ILE A 415 -0.31 -5.99 11.36
N GLN A 416 0.96 -5.70 11.12
CA GLN A 416 1.91 -6.66 10.60
C GLN A 416 3.21 -6.55 11.38
N ALA A 417 3.83 -7.71 11.66
CA ALA A 417 5.15 -7.79 12.26
C ALA A 417 5.94 -8.94 11.60
N ARG A 418 7.21 -8.70 11.34
CA ARG A 418 8.16 -9.69 10.85
C ARG A 418 9.42 -9.62 11.71
N LEU A 419 9.67 -10.67 12.46
CA LEU A 419 10.90 -10.84 13.24
C LEU A 419 11.83 -11.78 12.48
N ASN A 420 13.02 -11.31 12.13
CA ASN A 420 14.02 -12.11 11.43
C ASN A 420 15.18 -12.46 12.37
N TYR A 421 15.68 -13.66 12.22
CA TYR A 421 16.92 -14.12 12.82
C TYR A 421 17.86 -14.66 11.75
N LYS A 422 18.99 -13.99 11.57
CA LYS A 422 20.02 -14.35 10.61
C LYS A 422 21.09 -15.22 11.26
N SER A 423 21.40 -16.33 10.64
CA SER A 423 22.48 -17.23 11.03
C SER A 423 23.26 -17.65 9.78
N GLY A 424 24.43 -17.05 9.57
CA GLY A 424 25.21 -17.22 8.34
C GLY A 424 24.43 -16.74 7.11
N PRO A 425 24.29 -17.55 6.04
CA PRO A 425 23.51 -17.18 4.85
C PRO A 425 22.00 -17.37 5.03
N ALA A 426 21.55 -17.99 6.12
CA ALA A 426 20.15 -18.27 6.38
C ALA A 426 19.52 -17.19 7.25
N VAL A 427 18.30 -16.78 6.89
CA VAL A 427 17.43 -15.91 7.67
C VAL A 427 16.16 -16.68 7.98
N ILE A 428 15.84 -16.83 9.26
CA ILE A 428 14.57 -17.38 9.73
C ILE A 428 13.67 -16.21 10.09
N SER A 429 12.50 -16.14 9.50
CA SER A 429 11.53 -15.07 9.70
C SER A 429 10.25 -15.61 10.32
N PHE A 430 9.82 -15.03 11.43
CA PHE A 430 8.48 -15.20 11.96
C PHE A 430 7.62 -14.04 11.50
N VAL A 431 6.53 -14.34 10.80
CA VAL A 431 5.59 -13.36 10.26
C VAL A 431 4.28 -13.46 11.02
N TYR A 432 3.76 -12.35 11.49
CA TYR A 432 2.49 -12.24 12.18
C TYR A 432 1.67 -11.08 11.59
N LYS A 433 0.44 -11.36 11.19
CA LYS A 433 -0.49 -10.38 10.64
C LYS A 433 -1.84 -10.51 11.33
N VAL A 434 -2.42 -9.37 11.69
CA VAL A 434 -3.79 -9.27 12.20
C VAL A 434 -4.49 -8.17 11.42
N ARG A 435 -5.70 -8.44 10.95
CA ARG A 435 -6.57 -7.44 10.37
C ARG A 435 -8.00 -7.63 10.84
N HIS A 436 -8.71 -6.54 10.93
CA HIS A 436 -10.14 -6.51 11.23
C HIS A 436 -10.91 -6.18 9.96
N GLU A 437 -11.79 -7.09 9.54
CA GLU A 437 -12.66 -6.97 8.37
C GLU A 437 -14.08 -6.65 8.86
N PRO A 438 -14.49 -5.36 8.91
CA PRO A 438 -15.72 -4.96 9.60
C PRO A 438 -17.00 -5.53 8.99
N THR A 439 -16.94 -5.95 7.72
CA THR A 439 -18.07 -6.55 7.00
C THR A 439 -18.05 -8.08 6.97
N ALA A 440 -17.01 -8.72 7.50
CA ALA A 440 -16.91 -10.18 7.52
C ALA A 440 -17.77 -10.78 8.65
N THR A 441 -18.53 -11.82 8.31
CA THR A 441 -19.34 -12.57 9.27
C THR A 441 -19.05 -14.07 9.11
N PRO A 442 -19.02 -14.87 10.19
CA PRO A 442 -19.34 -14.53 11.58
C PRO A 442 -18.17 -13.92 12.37
N ASP A 443 -16.93 -13.98 11.88
CA ASP A 443 -15.73 -13.48 12.58
C ASP A 443 -15.02 -12.42 11.76
N PRO A 444 -14.95 -11.16 12.24
CA PRO A 444 -14.28 -10.08 11.54
C PRO A 444 -12.74 -10.13 11.67
N TRP A 445 -12.20 -11.07 12.43
CA TRP A 445 -10.77 -11.15 12.69
C TRP A 445 -10.07 -12.15 11.78
N VAL A 446 -9.03 -11.70 11.09
CA VAL A 446 -8.14 -12.57 10.32
C VAL A 446 -6.74 -12.49 10.90
N VAL A 447 -6.29 -13.61 11.44
CA VAL A 447 -4.95 -13.75 12.01
C VAL A 447 -4.16 -14.74 11.16
N THR A 448 -3.00 -14.31 10.69
CA THR A 448 -2.09 -15.14 9.91
C THR A 448 -0.72 -15.15 10.59
N SER A 449 -0.19 -16.34 10.82
CA SER A 449 1.17 -16.52 11.30
C SER A 449 1.93 -17.50 10.40
N GLY A 450 3.22 -17.25 10.21
CA GLY A 450 4.06 -18.10 9.38
C GLY A 450 5.51 -18.07 9.84
N LEU A 451 6.21 -19.17 9.58
CA LEU A 451 7.65 -19.29 9.71
C LEU A 451 8.24 -19.46 8.31
N GLU A 452 9.15 -18.59 7.95
CA GLU A 452 9.84 -18.61 6.67
C GLU A 452 11.34 -18.77 6.89
N SER A 453 12.03 -19.49 6.02
CA SER A 453 13.49 -19.53 6.01
C SER A 453 13.98 -19.10 4.63
N THR A 454 14.84 -18.09 4.61
CA THR A 454 15.47 -17.57 3.39
C THR A 454 16.93 -17.93 3.40
N ILE A 455 17.47 -18.45 2.29
CA ILE A 455 18.90 -18.69 2.11
C ILE A 455 19.38 -17.81 0.99
N GLN A 456 20.33 -16.93 1.29
CA GLN A 456 20.98 -16.10 0.30
C GLN A 456 22.20 -16.85 -0.25
N LEU A 457 22.18 -17.18 -1.53
CA LEU A 457 23.17 -18.04 -2.15
C LEU A 457 24.37 -17.28 -2.75
N PHE A 458 24.24 -15.96 -3.03
CA PHE A 458 25.29 -15.10 -3.59
C PHE A 458 25.23 -13.67 -3.06
#